data_0f950c6610b5eb25c5454c10231e63e1
#
_entry.id   0f950c6610b5eb25c5454c10231e63e1
#
_cell.length_a   1.000
_cell.length_b   1.000
_cell.length_c   1.000
_cell.angle_alpha   90.00
_cell.angle_beta   90.00
_cell.angle_gamma   90.00
#
_symmetry.space_group_name_H-M   'P 1'
#
loop_
_entity.id
_entity.type
_entity.pdbx_description
1 polymer ?
#
loop_
_entity_poly.entity_id
_entity_poly.type
_entity_poly.pdbx_seq_one_letter_code
_entity_poly.pdbx_strand_id
1 'polypeptide(L)'
;MNQPVSSKILRIGIVGFSRNQFDKAQARSVLSEQYENLKNEFGYVEIVSGYTNSGVPKIAYELAGQFGFRTIGFSARQALKVRCGLYPVDDVRLVGSRFGDESEAFVRYIDRLIRVGGGPQSRHEVELFKQLKPENQTTPNLYEFEVDWFGR
;
A
#
# COMPACT_ATOMS: atom_id res chain seq x y z
N MET A 1 -16.35 -24.49 -15.39
CA MET A 1 -16.93 -23.15 -15.60
C MET A 1 -16.24 -22.14 -14.67
N ASN A 2 -15.69 -21.11 -15.25
CA ASN A 2 -15.00 -20.09 -14.46
C ASN A 2 -16.02 -19.21 -13.76
N GLN A 3 -15.75 -18.90 -12.49
CA GLN A 3 -16.57 -17.93 -11.80
C GLN A 3 -16.30 -16.52 -12.39
N PRO A 4 -17.32 -15.69 -12.52
CA PRO A 4 -17.08 -14.34 -12.98
C PRO A 4 -16.22 -13.58 -11.96
N VAL A 5 -15.28 -12.82 -12.47
CA VAL A 5 -14.47 -11.93 -11.64
C VAL A 5 -15.38 -10.84 -11.08
N SER A 6 -15.17 -10.49 -9.81
CA SER A 6 -15.96 -9.45 -9.16
C SER A 6 -15.79 -8.11 -9.91
N SER A 7 -16.90 -7.41 -10.15
CA SER A 7 -16.88 -6.08 -10.75
C SER A 7 -16.61 -4.98 -9.71
N LYS A 8 -16.60 -5.34 -8.44
CA LYS A 8 -16.31 -4.39 -7.37
C LYS A 8 -14.84 -3.95 -7.42
N ILE A 9 -14.61 -2.66 -7.22
CA ILE A 9 -13.24 -2.14 -7.08
C ILE A 9 -12.71 -2.55 -5.72
N LEU A 10 -11.57 -3.22 -5.71
CA LEU A 10 -10.90 -3.62 -4.48
C LEU A 10 -9.74 -2.66 -4.23
N ARG A 11 -9.77 -1.98 -3.10
CA ARG A 11 -8.77 -1.01 -2.70
C ARG A 11 -7.79 -1.64 -1.74
N ILE A 12 -6.54 -1.75 -2.18
CA ILE A 12 -5.47 -2.41 -1.42
C ILE A 12 -4.50 -1.35 -0.93
N GLY A 13 -4.43 -1.17 0.37
CA GLY A 13 -3.43 -0.30 0.98
C GLY A 13 -2.10 -1.01 1.11
N ILE A 14 -1.01 -0.34 0.76
CA ILE A 14 0.34 -0.86 0.90
C ILE A 14 1.11 0.09 1.82
N VAL A 15 1.63 -0.44 2.90
CA VAL A 15 2.49 0.30 3.82
C VAL A 15 3.78 -0.45 4.05
N GLY A 16 4.82 0.25 4.47
CA GLY A 16 6.11 -0.36 4.71
C GLY A 16 7.21 0.67 4.85
N PHE A 17 8.45 0.25 4.60
CA PHE A 17 9.59 1.16 4.69
C PHE A 17 9.41 2.33 3.73
N SER A 18 9.60 3.54 4.25
CA SER A 18 9.51 4.77 3.46
C SER A 18 10.86 5.16 2.82
N ARG A 19 11.95 4.56 3.29
CA ARG A 19 13.31 4.79 2.77
C ARG A 19 13.82 3.53 2.08
N ASN A 20 14.96 3.65 1.41
CA ASN A 20 15.44 2.60 0.50
C ASN A 20 16.46 1.63 1.12
N GLN A 21 16.66 1.64 2.45
CA GLN A 21 17.65 0.80 3.15
C GLN A 21 17.07 -0.54 3.58
N PHE A 22 16.45 -1.24 2.66
CA PHE A 22 15.89 -2.58 2.91
C PHE A 22 16.09 -3.46 1.69
N ASP A 23 15.82 -4.75 1.83
CA ASP A 23 15.93 -5.68 0.71
C ASP A 23 14.77 -5.47 -0.26
N LYS A 24 15.03 -4.67 -1.28
CA LYS A 24 14.02 -4.33 -2.29
C LYS A 24 13.60 -5.53 -3.12
N ALA A 25 14.52 -6.48 -3.34
CA ALA A 25 14.20 -7.70 -4.08
C ALA A 25 13.21 -8.56 -3.31
N GLN A 26 13.39 -8.69 -1.98
CA GLN A 26 12.41 -9.39 -1.14
C GLN A 26 11.05 -8.69 -1.18
N ALA A 27 11.04 -7.39 -1.03
CA ALA A 27 9.79 -6.62 -1.04
C ALA A 27 9.06 -6.76 -2.38
N ARG A 28 9.80 -6.67 -3.47
CA ARG A 28 9.24 -6.82 -4.82
C ARG A 28 8.66 -8.22 -5.03
N SER A 29 9.37 -9.25 -4.56
CA SER A 29 8.92 -10.63 -4.67
C SER A 29 7.62 -10.86 -3.90
N VAL A 30 7.55 -10.37 -2.66
CA VAL A 30 6.36 -10.48 -1.81
C VAL A 30 5.17 -9.79 -2.47
N LEU A 31 5.34 -8.55 -2.90
CA LEU A 31 4.26 -7.79 -3.51
C LEU A 31 3.83 -8.37 -4.85
N SER A 32 4.77 -8.85 -5.66
CA SER A 32 4.43 -9.50 -6.94
C SER A 32 3.52 -10.70 -6.74
N GLU A 33 3.82 -11.53 -5.74
CA GLU A 33 3.00 -12.69 -5.42
C GLU A 33 1.59 -12.27 -4.98
N GLN A 34 1.50 -11.26 -4.12
CA GLN A 34 0.21 -10.74 -3.67
C GLN A 34 -0.59 -10.15 -4.83
N TYR A 35 0.05 -9.40 -5.71
CA TYR A 35 -0.62 -8.80 -6.87
C TYR A 35 -1.09 -9.87 -7.86
N GLU A 36 -0.31 -10.92 -8.07
CA GLU A 36 -0.71 -12.05 -8.91
C GLU A 36 -2.02 -12.66 -8.40
N ASN A 37 -2.10 -12.90 -7.10
CA ASN A 37 -3.30 -13.46 -6.48
C ASN A 37 -4.50 -12.50 -6.63
N LEU A 38 -4.27 -11.21 -6.44
CA LEU A 38 -5.33 -10.21 -6.59
C LEU A 38 -5.85 -10.13 -8.03
N LYS A 39 -4.94 -10.17 -9.00
CA LYS A 39 -5.31 -10.11 -10.41
C LYS A 39 -6.14 -11.32 -10.84
N ASN A 40 -5.82 -12.49 -10.31
CA ASN A 40 -6.56 -13.72 -10.62
C ASN A 40 -7.96 -13.73 -10.00
N GLU A 41 -8.18 -12.96 -8.95
CA GLU A 41 -9.40 -12.99 -8.16
C GLU A 41 -10.36 -11.82 -8.43
N PHE A 42 -9.82 -10.66 -8.81
CA PHE A 42 -10.60 -9.42 -8.93
C PHE A 42 -10.41 -8.74 -10.29
N GLY A 43 -11.49 -8.14 -10.80
CA GLY A 43 -11.46 -7.42 -12.09
C GLY A 43 -10.84 -6.03 -11.99
N TYR A 44 -11.02 -5.36 -10.86
CA TYR A 44 -10.54 -3.98 -10.67
C TYR A 44 -9.83 -3.87 -9.33
N VAL A 45 -8.55 -3.53 -9.38
CA VAL A 45 -7.73 -3.35 -8.18
C VAL A 45 -7.13 -1.95 -8.20
N GLU A 46 -7.26 -1.24 -7.07
CA GLU A 46 -6.57 0.01 -6.83
C GLU A 46 -5.50 -0.21 -5.78
N ILE A 47 -4.29 0.22 -6.08
CA ILE A 47 -3.17 0.20 -5.12
C ILE A 47 -3.06 1.58 -4.50
N VAL A 48 -3.17 1.64 -3.18
CA VAL A 48 -3.20 2.87 -2.42
C VAL A 48 -2.01 2.87 -1.46
N SER A 49 -1.14 3.85 -1.57
CA SER A 49 0.05 3.94 -0.72
C SER A 49 0.46 5.41 -0.56
N GLY A 50 1.58 5.66 0.10
CA GLY A 50 2.14 7.00 0.20
C GLY A 50 2.49 7.56 -1.17
N TYR A 51 2.68 8.88 -1.25
CA TYR A 51 2.85 9.56 -2.53
C TYR A 51 4.33 9.80 -2.88
N THR A 52 5.24 9.46 -1.99
CA THR A 52 6.66 9.74 -2.20
C THR A 52 7.34 8.71 -3.11
N ASN A 53 8.31 9.17 -3.90
CA ASN A 53 9.05 8.33 -4.85
C ASN A 53 10.20 7.61 -4.14
N SER A 54 9.88 6.79 -3.15
CA SER A 54 10.86 6.10 -2.33
C SER A 54 10.22 4.91 -1.61
N GLY A 55 11.06 3.97 -1.20
CA GLY A 55 10.66 2.89 -0.32
C GLY A 55 9.63 1.93 -0.91
N VAL A 56 8.84 1.34 -0.03
CA VAL A 56 7.80 0.40 -0.41
C VAL A 56 6.71 1.03 -1.29
N PRO A 57 6.27 2.29 -1.05
CA PRO A 57 5.30 2.91 -1.96
C PRO A 57 5.76 2.93 -3.41
N LYS A 58 7.02 3.26 -3.66
CA LYS A 58 7.57 3.26 -5.03
C LYS A 58 7.47 1.89 -5.67
N ILE A 59 7.87 0.83 -4.95
CA ILE A 59 7.79 -0.54 -5.46
C ILE A 59 6.33 -0.92 -5.72
N ALA A 60 5.43 -0.56 -4.80
CA ALA A 60 4.01 -0.86 -4.94
C ALA A 60 3.43 -0.29 -6.25
N TYR A 61 3.82 0.93 -6.61
CA TYR A 61 3.32 1.57 -7.83
C TYR A 61 3.99 1.06 -9.09
N GLU A 62 5.30 0.76 -9.03
CA GLU A 62 6.00 0.16 -10.17
C GLU A 62 5.34 -1.17 -10.56
N LEU A 63 5.04 -2.00 -9.58
CA LEU A 63 4.38 -3.27 -9.80
C LEU A 63 2.93 -3.07 -10.24
N ALA A 64 2.22 -2.10 -9.67
CA ALA A 64 0.86 -1.79 -10.09
C ALA A 64 0.80 -1.49 -11.58
N GLY A 65 1.77 -0.72 -12.09
CA GLY A 65 1.88 -0.45 -13.51
C GLY A 65 2.05 -1.72 -14.35
N GLN A 66 2.88 -2.66 -13.90
CA GLN A 66 3.10 -3.92 -14.58
C GLN A 66 1.85 -4.80 -14.58
N PHE A 67 1.06 -4.77 -13.52
CA PHE A 67 -0.16 -5.58 -13.41
C PHE A 67 -1.40 -4.89 -13.97
N GLY A 68 -1.28 -3.63 -14.39
CA GLY A 68 -2.42 -2.87 -14.90
C GLY A 68 -3.38 -2.39 -13.83
N PHE A 69 -2.91 -2.25 -12.59
CA PHE A 69 -3.71 -1.75 -11.48
C PHE A 69 -3.71 -0.22 -11.44
N ARG A 70 -4.83 0.36 -11.03
CA ARG A 70 -4.92 1.80 -10.81
C ARG A 70 -4.16 2.19 -9.54
N THR A 71 -3.58 3.38 -9.51
CA THR A 71 -2.76 3.85 -8.39
C THR A 71 -3.34 5.10 -7.75
N ILE A 72 -3.35 5.13 -6.43
CA ILE A 72 -3.83 6.26 -5.64
C ILE A 72 -2.75 6.63 -4.62
N GLY A 73 -2.23 7.86 -4.71
CA GLY A 73 -1.27 8.38 -3.75
C GLY A 73 -1.99 9.05 -2.59
N PHE A 74 -1.79 8.53 -1.38
CA PHE A 74 -2.43 9.04 -0.17
C PHE A 74 -1.34 9.53 0.78
N SER A 75 -1.31 10.84 1.07
CA SER A 75 -0.23 11.40 1.87
C SER A 75 -0.61 12.74 2.47
N ALA A 76 0.20 13.21 3.41
CA ALA A 76 0.09 14.57 3.93
C ALA A 76 0.79 15.56 2.97
N ARG A 77 0.48 16.85 3.11
CA ARG A 77 1.08 17.90 2.27
C ARG A 77 2.60 17.97 2.41
N GLN A 78 3.16 17.51 3.52
CA GLN A 78 4.61 17.41 3.71
C GLN A 78 5.28 16.62 2.58
N ALA A 79 4.60 15.66 1.97
CA ALA A 79 5.13 14.89 0.85
C ALA A 79 5.58 15.75 -0.32
N LEU A 80 4.95 16.91 -0.53
CA LEU A 80 5.28 17.82 -1.62
C LEU A 80 6.67 18.44 -1.49
N LYS A 81 7.30 18.36 -0.32
CA LYS A 81 8.58 18.98 -0.01
C LYS A 81 9.72 18.00 0.17
N VAL A 82 9.49 16.69 -0.02
CA VAL A 82 10.54 15.70 0.20
C VAL A 82 11.50 15.63 -1.00
N ARG A 83 12.78 15.33 -0.70
CA ARG A 83 13.84 15.31 -1.71
C ARG A 83 13.69 14.23 -2.76
N CYS A 84 13.16 13.07 -2.37
CA CYS A 84 12.96 11.97 -3.32
C CYS A 84 11.89 12.27 -4.37
N GLY A 85 11.11 13.34 -4.17
CA GLY A 85 10.05 13.70 -5.08
C GLY A 85 8.81 12.84 -4.91
N LEU A 86 7.91 12.94 -5.87
CA LEU A 86 6.62 12.26 -5.86
C LEU A 86 6.59 11.22 -6.96
N TYR A 87 5.98 10.07 -6.69
CA TYR A 87 5.76 9.07 -7.73
C TYR A 87 4.48 9.43 -8.51
N PRO A 88 4.50 9.39 -9.85
CA PRO A 88 3.30 9.70 -10.63
C PRO A 88 2.24 8.60 -10.46
N VAL A 89 1.08 8.98 -9.95
CA VAL A 89 -0.04 8.08 -9.70
C VAL A 89 -1.28 8.58 -10.44
N ASP A 90 -2.30 7.72 -10.57
CA ASP A 90 -3.52 8.07 -11.29
C ASP A 90 -4.37 9.10 -10.56
N ASP A 91 -4.39 9.04 -9.23
CA ASP A 91 -5.12 10.01 -8.42
C ASP A 91 -4.37 10.28 -7.11
N VAL A 92 -4.57 11.46 -6.52
CA VAL A 92 -3.86 11.92 -5.34
C VAL A 92 -4.84 12.39 -4.29
N ARG A 93 -4.62 11.95 -3.05
CA ARG A 93 -5.37 12.40 -1.88
C ARG A 93 -4.39 12.96 -0.84
N LEU A 94 -4.40 14.27 -0.66
CA LEU A 94 -3.57 14.93 0.35
C LEU A 94 -4.45 15.27 1.55
N VAL A 95 -4.08 14.76 2.73
CA VAL A 95 -4.83 14.95 3.97
C VAL A 95 -3.89 15.41 5.06
N GLY A 96 -4.16 16.58 5.63
CA GLY A 96 -3.34 17.15 6.68
C GLY A 96 -2.04 17.74 6.17
N SER A 97 -1.21 18.22 7.09
CA SER A 97 0.04 18.94 6.77
C SER A 97 1.28 18.08 6.95
N ARG A 98 1.32 17.25 7.98
CA ARG A 98 2.49 16.45 8.36
C ARG A 98 2.24 14.97 8.16
N PHE A 99 3.30 14.22 7.87
CA PHE A 99 3.22 12.77 7.77
C PHE A 99 2.58 12.18 9.03
N GLY A 100 1.61 11.30 8.83
CA GLY A 100 0.81 10.70 9.89
C GLY A 100 -0.59 11.30 10.00
N ASP A 101 -0.78 12.56 9.57
CA ASP A 101 -2.09 13.19 9.60
C ASP A 101 -3.11 12.46 8.70
N GLU A 102 -2.61 11.81 7.64
CA GLU A 102 -3.45 11.11 6.66
C GLU A 102 -3.81 9.68 7.06
N SER A 103 -3.21 9.13 8.12
CA SER A 103 -3.29 7.69 8.42
C SER A 103 -4.72 7.19 8.61
N GLU A 104 -5.56 7.90 9.35
CA GLU A 104 -6.94 7.45 9.56
C GLU A 104 -7.73 7.48 8.26
N ALA A 105 -7.63 8.54 7.48
CA ALA A 105 -8.33 8.65 6.20
C ALA A 105 -7.89 7.56 5.22
N PHE A 106 -6.59 7.27 5.18
CA PHE A 106 -6.04 6.19 4.39
C PHE A 106 -6.65 4.84 4.78
N VAL A 107 -6.64 4.53 6.08
CA VAL A 107 -7.16 3.25 6.58
C VAL A 107 -8.65 3.11 6.28
N ARG A 108 -9.41 4.19 6.39
CA ARG A 108 -10.86 4.15 6.09
C ARG A 108 -11.14 3.94 4.61
N TYR A 109 -10.24 4.37 3.74
CA TYR A 109 -10.42 4.29 2.29
C TYR A 109 -10.20 2.89 1.74
N ILE A 110 -9.29 2.11 2.32
CA ILE A 110 -8.87 0.80 1.80
C ILE A 110 -9.75 -0.34 2.30
N ASP A 111 -9.78 -1.44 1.55
CA ASP A 111 -10.50 -2.66 1.91
C ASP A 111 -9.59 -3.69 2.57
N ARG A 112 -8.33 -3.78 2.10
CA ARG A 112 -7.31 -4.69 2.64
C ARG A 112 -6.02 -3.92 2.81
N LEU A 113 -5.16 -4.40 3.71
CA LEU A 113 -3.87 -3.78 3.98
C LEU A 113 -2.77 -4.82 3.89
N ILE A 114 -1.70 -4.45 3.17
CA ILE A 114 -0.47 -5.24 3.10
C ILE A 114 0.65 -4.39 3.68
N ARG A 115 1.33 -4.90 4.71
CA ARG A 115 2.52 -4.27 5.28
C ARG A 115 3.76 -5.04 4.87
N VAL A 116 4.75 -4.31 4.35
CA VAL A 116 6.05 -4.86 3.96
C VAL A 116 7.12 -4.13 4.77
N GLY A 117 7.56 -4.75 5.85
CA GLY A 117 8.47 -4.12 6.81
C GLY A 117 7.87 -2.85 7.41
N GLY A 118 8.69 -1.83 7.57
CA GLY A 118 8.24 -0.51 7.96
C GLY A 118 8.57 -0.11 9.38
N GLY A 119 8.42 1.18 9.64
CA GLY A 119 8.68 1.80 10.92
C GLY A 119 7.41 2.14 11.69
N PRO A 120 7.49 3.12 12.60
CA PRO A 120 6.38 3.45 13.49
C PRO A 120 5.08 3.83 12.77
N GLN A 121 5.15 4.61 11.70
CA GLN A 121 3.94 5.04 10.99
C GLN A 121 3.21 3.84 10.36
N SER A 122 3.94 2.97 9.68
CA SER A 122 3.34 1.78 9.05
C SER A 122 2.67 0.88 10.08
N ARG A 123 3.31 0.68 11.23
CA ARG A 123 2.78 -0.17 12.28
C ARG A 123 1.59 0.48 12.99
N HIS A 124 1.59 1.80 13.10
CA HIS A 124 0.43 2.54 13.62
C HIS A 124 -0.77 2.39 12.68
N GLU A 125 -0.53 2.44 11.38
CA GLU A 125 -1.60 2.25 10.39
C GLU A 125 -2.17 0.84 10.44
N VAL A 126 -1.34 -0.17 10.72
CA VAL A 126 -1.82 -1.53 10.95
C VAL A 126 -2.75 -1.58 12.17
N GLU A 127 -2.38 -0.94 13.27
CA GLU A 127 -3.22 -0.93 14.46
C GLU A 127 -4.54 -0.21 14.22
N LEU A 128 -4.53 0.91 13.52
CA LEU A 128 -5.75 1.60 13.13
C LEU A 128 -6.63 0.71 12.25
N PHE A 129 -6.02 0.00 11.31
CA PHE A 129 -6.75 -0.90 10.42
C PHE A 129 -7.45 -2.00 11.20
N LYS A 130 -6.77 -2.60 12.17
CA LYS A 130 -7.36 -3.63 13.02
C LYS A 130 -8.58 -3.11 13.79
N GLN A 131 -8.51 -1.86 14.25
CA GLN A 131 -9.59 -1.24 15.01
C GLN A 131 -10.78 -0.86 14.13
N LEU A 132 -10.51 -0.28 12.97
CA LEU A 132 -11.55 0.26 12.10
C LEU A 132 -12.15 -0.76 11.14
N LYS A 133 -11.39 -1.80 10.81
CA LYS A 133 -11.79 -2.84 9.86
C LYS A 133 -11.45 -4.23 10.40
N PRO A 134 -12.17 -4.68 11.42
CA PRO A 134 -11.89 -5.99 11.99
C PRO A 134 -12.00 -7.10 10.95
N GLU A 135 -11.07 -8.05 11.02
CA GLU A 135 -11.04 -9.19 10.13
C GLU A 135 -12.25 -10.08 10.41
N ASN A 136 -12.95 -10.51 9.37
CA ASN A 136 -13.96 -11.53 9.53
C ASN A 136 -13.33 -12.93 9.36
N GLN A 137 -14.04 -13.95 9.79
CA GLN A 137 -13.50 -15.32 9.82
C GLN A 137 -13.27 -15.92 8.44
N THR A 138 -13.94 -15.43 7.42
CA THR A 138 -13.93 -16.05 6.09
C THR A 138 -13.02 -15.32 5.10
N THR A 139 -12.69 -14.06 5.35
CA THR A 139 -11.93 -13.24 4.39
C THR A 139 -10.87 -12.43 5.12
N PRO A 140 -9.62 -12.91 5.12
CA PRO A 140 -8.51 -12.13 5.66
C PRO A 140 -8.40 -10.79 4.93
N ASN A 141 -8.14 -9.71 5.68
CA ASN A 141 -8.01 -8.37 5.11
C ASN A 141 -6.67 -7.71 5.46
N LEU A 142 -5.83 -8.37 6.26
CA LEU A 142 -4.54 -7.86 6.67
C LEU A 142 -3.46 -8.89 6.41
N TYR A 143 -2.39 -8.46 5.71
CA TYR A 143 -1.23 -9.30 5.40
C TYR A 143 0.02 -8.57 5.80
N GLU A 144 0.91 -9.21 6.57
CA GLU A 144 2.12 -8.60 7.08
C GLU A 144 3.33 -9.43 6.72
N PHE A 145 4.35 -8.79 6.15
CA PHE A 145 5.58 -9.41 5.72
C PHE A 145 6.78 -8.63 6.24
N GLU A 146 7.75 -9.35 6.79
CA GLU A 146 9.02 -8.73 7.15
C GLU A 146 10.01 -8.88 6.01
N VAL A 147 10.80 -7.86 5.79
CA VAL A 147 11.92 -7.89 4.85
C VAL A 147 13.14 -7.33 5.55
N ASP A 148 14.33 -7.76 5.09
CA ASP A 148 15.57 -7.35 5.72
C ASP A 148 15.81 -5.85 5.57
N TRP A 149 16.22 -5.23 6.67
CA TRP A 149 16.54 -3.81 6.71
C TRP A 149 18.04 -3.63 6.90
N PHE A 150 18.66 -2.79 6.06
CA PHE A 150 20.10 -2.57 6.02
C PHE A 150 20.52 -1.25 6.63
N GLY A 151 19.58 -0.38 7.00
CA GLY A 151 19.85 0.91 7.58
C GLY A 151 20.25 0.85 9.04
N ARG A 152 20.84 1.92 9.52
CA ARG A 152 21.18 2.10 10.93
C ARG A 152 20.83 3.49 11.40
#